data_c5a8c908607a16e5f8660e42f6718eef
#
_entry.id   c5a8c908607a16e5f8660e42f6718eef
#
_cell.length_a   1.000
_cell.length_b   1.000
_cell.length_c   1.000
_cell.angle_alpha   90.00
_cell.angle_beta   90.00
_cell.angle_gamma   90.00
#
_symmetry.space_group_name_H-M   'P 1'
#
loop_
_entity.id
_entity.type
_entity.pdbx_description
1 polymer ?
#
loop_
_entity_poly.entity_id
_entity_poly.type
_entity_poly.pdbx_seq_one_letter_code
_entity_poly.pdbx_strand_id
1 'polypeptide(L)'
;MSKFTVLNHPLIQHKLTIIRNKHTGTKVFREVANEIGELMVYEITRDLPLKDVVVETPMGKSTQKVLAGKKLAVIPILRAGLGMVDGVLELIPAAKVGHIGMYRDEKTLKPHEYFVKLPSDIDQRELFIVDPMLATGGSANMAIEALKKRGAKHMRLVVLVAAPEGVKAVQEAHPDVDIYAASLDDKITDSGYIFPGLGDAGDRLFGTK
;
A
#
# COMPACT_ATOMS: atom_id res chain seq x y z
N MET A 1 17.83 -1.27 9.01
CA MET A 1 17.13 -0.03 8.61
C MET A 1 16.17 -0.42 7.50
N SER A 2 14.91 0.00 7.61
CA SER A 2 13.92 -0.19 6.54
C SER A 2 14.39 0.50 5.26
N LYS A 3 14.11 -0.15 4.14
CA LYS A 3 14.40 0.41 2.81
C LYS A 3 13.26 1.33 2.39
N PHE A 4 13.60 2.52 1.89
CA PHE A 4 12.68 3.37 1.15
C PHE A 4 13.01 3.30 -0.33
N THR A 5 12.00 3.01 -1.16
CA THR A 5 12.18 2.85 -2.61
C THR A 5 11.12 3.66 -3.36
N VAL A 6 11.57 4.55 -4.22
CA VAL A 6 10.70 5.21 -5.20
C VAL A 6 10.69 4.38 -6.49
N LEU A 7 9.52 3.97 -6.93
CA LEU A 7 9.33 3.17 -8.14
C LEU A 7 9.24 4.07 -9.37
N ASN A 8 10.40 4.45 -9.90
CA ASN A 8 10.51 5.36 -11.03
C ASN A 8 10.33 4.64 -12.38
N HIS A 9 9.15 4.08 -12.60
CA HIS A 9 8.78 3.42 -13.86
C HIS A 9 8.00 4.39 -14.77
N PRO A 10 8.28 4.49 -16.09
CA PRO A 10 7.63 5.44 -16.99
C PRO A 10 6.10 5.37 -16.98
N LEU A 11 5.51 4.18 -16.94
CA LEU A 11 4.05 4.02 -16.86
C LEU A 11 3.49 4.53 -15.54
N ILE A 12 4.18 4.31 -14.42
CA ILE A 12 3.77 4.84 -13.11
C ILE A 12 3.81 6.37 -13.15
N GLN A 13 4.87 6.97 -13.67
CA GLN A 13 5.01 8.44 -13.77
C GLN A 13 3.95 9.05 -14.69
N HIS A 14 3.66 8.41 -15.82
CA HIS A 14 2.58 8.84 -16.71
C HIS A 14 1.22 8.85 -15.99
N LYS A 15 0.90 7.77 -15.28
CA LYS A 15 -0.36 7.62 -14.53
C LYS A 15 -0.44 8.59 -13.34
N LEU A 16 0.65 8.83 -12.65
CA LEU A 16 0.74 9.87 -11.60
C LEU A 16 0.38 11.24 -12.15
N THR A 17 0.87 11.59 -13.34
CA THR A 17 0.52 12.87 -13.98
C THR A 17 -0.98 13.02 -14.17
N ILE A 18 -1.69 11.94 -14.53
CA ILE A 18 -3.15 11.96 -14.69
C ILE A 18 -3.85 12.23 -13.35
N ILE A 19 -3.50 11.48 -12.29
CA ILE A 19 -4.17 11.64 -10.99
C ILE A 19 -3.76 12.94 -10.25
N ARG A 20 -2.60 13.52 -10.56
CA ARG A 20 -2.19 14.83 -10.03
C ARG A 20 -3.03 15.98 -10.58
N ASN A 21 -3.55 15.84 -11.80
CA ASN A 21 -4.35 16.90 -12.41
C ASN A 21 -5.64 17.12 -11.63
N LYS A 22 -5.86 18.34 -11.15
CA LYS A 22 -7.05 18.73 -10.36
C LYS A 22 -8.37 18.55 -11.11
N HIS A 23 -8.35 18.49 -12.43
CA HIS A 23 -9.53 18.30 -13.28
C HIS A 23 -9.85 16.81 -13.53
N THR A 24 -9.02 15.89 -13.07
CA THR A 24 -9.32 14.46 -13.17
C THR A 24 -10.50 14.11 -12.29
N GLY A 25 -11.58 13.66 -12.91
CA GLY A 25 -12.82 13.28 -12.22
C GLY A 25 -12.66 11.97 -11.44
N THR A 26 -13.55 11.75 -10.47
CA THR A 26 -13.53 10.63 -9.52
C THR A 26 -13.38 9.25 -10.19
N LYS A 27 -14.09 9.00 -11.30
CA LYS A 27 -13.99 7.73 -12.02
C LYS A 27 -12.55 7.46 -12.48
N VAL A 28 -12.00 8.40 -13.25
CA VAL A 28 -10.63 8.27 -13.80
C VAL A 28 -9.59 8.24 -12.68
N PHE A 29 -9.76 9.05 -11.65
CA PHE A 29 -8.86 9.04 -10.50
C PHE A 29 -8.80 7.65 -9.85
N ARG A 30 -9.95 7.02 -9.63
CA ARG A 30 -10.05 5.68 -9.02
C ARG A 30 -9.43 4.61 -9.91
N GLU A 31 -9.76 4.60 -11.20
CA GLU A 31 -9.21 3.65 -12.17
C GLU A 31 -7.68 3.74 -12.21
N VAL A 32 -7.15 4.96 -12.37
CA VAL A 32 -5.71 5.18 -12.49
C VAL A 32 -4.96 4.92 -11.18
N ALA A 33 -5.53 5.24 -10.02
CA ALA A 33 -4.94 4.91 -8.72
C ALA A 33 -4.80 3.40 -8.54
N ASN A 34 -5.81 2.65 -8.98
CA ASN A 34 -5.81 1.19 -8.97
C ASN A 34 -4.74 0.61 -9.90
N GLU A 35 -4.64 1.12 -11.12
CA GLU A 35 -3.61 0.72 -12.10
C GLU A 35 -2.17 1.02 -11.61
N ILE A 36 -1.96 2.14 -10.91
CA ILE A 36 -0.65 2.41 -10.28
C ILE A 36 -0.38 1.37 -9.20
N GLY A 37 -1.38 1.06 -8.37
CA GLY A 37 -1.28 0.02 -7.34
C GLY A 37 -0.85 -1.33 -7.92
N GLU A 38 -1.45 -1.76 -9.03
CA GLU A 38 -1.10 -2.98 -9.77
C GLU A 38 0.36 -2.96 -10.24
N LEU A 39 0.78 -1.89 -10.92
CA LEU A 39 2.17 -1.75 -11.40
C LEU A 39 3.17 -1.75 -10.26
N MET A 40 2.84 -1.09 -9.14
CA MET A 40 3.69 -1.11 -7.94
C MET A 40 3.83 -2.51 -7.37
N VAL A 41 2.72 -3.25 -7.24
CA VAL A 41 2.74 -4.62 -6.72
C VAL A 41 3.56 -5.54 -7.62
N TYR A 42 3.49 -5.41 -8.92
CA TYR A 42 4.36 -6.15 -9.84
C TYR A 42 5.85 -5.94 -9.52
N GLU A 43 6.28 -4.71 -9.29
CA GLU A 43 7.67 -4.40 -8.95
C GLU A 43 8.08 -4.89 -7.55
N ILE A 44 7.24 -4.67 -6.55
CA ILE A 44 7.58 -5.01 -5.17
C ILE A 44 7.48 -6.51 -4.84
N THR A 45 6.93 -7.32 -5.75
CA THR A 45 6.87 -8.78 -5.61
C THR A 45 8.04 -9.51 -6.29
N ARG A 46 9.00 -8.79 -6.84
CA ARG A 46 10.13 -9.34 -7.60
C ARG A 46 11.02 -10.27 -6.79
N ASP A 47 11.06 -10.11 -5.49
CA ASP A 47 11.87 -10.88 -4.53
C ASP A 47 11.12 -12.01 -3.82
N LEU A 48 9.85 -12.27 -4.20
CA LEU A 48 9.07 -13.34 -3.58
C LEU A 48 9.72 -14.70 -3.84
N PRO A 49 9.82 -15.55 -2.79
CA PRO A 49 10.46 -16.85 -2.91
C PRO A 49 9.64 -17.80 -3.79
N LEU A 50 10.36 -18.61 -4.57
CA LEU A 50 9.80 -19.65 -5.41
C LEU A 50 10.17 -21.03 -4.88
N LYS A 51 9.32 -22.04 -5.16
CA LYS A 51 9.59 -23.46 -4.94
C LYS A 51 9.32 -24.28 -6.18
N ASP A 52 10.02 -25.40 -6.30
CA ASP A 52 9.81 -26.34 -7.39
C ASP A 52 8.58 -27.22 -7.16
N VAL A 53 7.83 -27.44 -8.23
CA VAL A 53 6.72 -28.39 -8.30
C VAL A 53 6.79 -29.17 -9.62
N VAL A 54 6.43 -30.44 -9.59
CA VAL A 54 6.27 -31.23 -10.82
C VAL A 54 4.85 -31.01 -11.34
N VAL A 55 4.74 -30.59 -12.58
CA VAL A 55 3.48 -30.45 -13.31
C VAL A 55 3.48 -31.39 -14.51
N GLU A 56 2.29 -31.81 -14.94
CA GLU A 56 2.12 -32.53 -16.18
C GLU A 56 1.67 -31.57 -17.28
N THR A 57 2.50 -31.44 -18.30
CA THR A 57 2.20 -30.64 -19.49
C THR A 57 1.63 -31.54 -20.59
N PRO A 58 1.05 -30.98 -21.65
CA PRO A 58 0.61 -31.80 -22.79
C PRO A 58 1.71 -32.69 -23.42
N MET A 59 2.98 -32.35 -23.18
CA MET A 59 4.13 -33.08 -23.76
C MET A 59 4.84 -34.01 -22.74
N GLY A 60 4.45 -33.97 -21.43
CA GLY A 60 5.05 -34.78 -20.38
C GLY A 60 5.30 -34.04 -19.08
N LYS A 61 5.93 -34.72 -18.14
CA LYS A 61 6.25 -34.15 -16.81
C LYS A 61 7.38 -33.15 -16.90
N SER A 62 7.23 -32.02 -16.18
CA SER A 62 8.21 -30.94 -16.12
C SER A 62 8.28 -30.35 -14.71
N THR A 63 9.47 -29.97 -14.27
CA THR A 63 9.67 -29.22 -13.02
C THR A 63 9.52 -27.74 -13.28
N GLN A 64 8.59 -27.11 -12.58
CA GLN A 64 8.25 -25.68 -12.74
C GLN A 64 8.29 -24.94 -11.40
N LYS A 65 8.22 -23.61 -11.44
CA LYS A 65 8.27 -22.73 -10.28
C LYS A 65 6.88 -22.21 -9.90
N VAL A 66 6.58 -22.22 -8.60
CA VAL A 66 5.41 -21.53 -8.02
C VAL A 66 5.86 -20.71 -6.82
N LEU A 67 5.07 -19.71 -6.42
CA LEU A 67 5.34 -18.96 -5.19
C LEU A 67 5.42 -19.89 -4.00
N ALA A 68 6.47 -19.74 -3.20
CA ALA A 68 6.68 -20.48 -1.98
C ALA A 68 5.92 -19.85 -0.79
N GLY A 69 5.63 -20.68 0.24
CA GLY A 69 5.08 -20.19 1.49
C GLY A 69 3.62 -19.75 1.44
N LYS A 70 3.21 -19.01 2.45
CA LYS A 70 1.90 -18.38 2.55
C LYS A 70 1.81 -17.20 1.59
N LYS A 71 0.65 -17.05 0.98
CA LYS A 71 0.39 -16.00 0.02
C LYS A 71 0.21 -14.65 0.70
N LEU A 72 0.15 -13.61 -0.11
CA LEU A 72 0.00 -12.22 0.29
C LEU A 72 -1.33 -11.92 0.97
N ALA A 73 -1.34 -10.83 1.73
CA ALA A 73 -2.57 -10.15 2.11
C ALA A 73 -2.40 -8.64 1.89
N VAL A 74 -3.43 -7.99 1.37
CA VAL A 74 -3.51 -6.54 1.23
C VAL A 74 -4.33 -5.95 2.36
N ILE A 75 -3.80 -4.92 3.00
CA ILE A 75 -4.40 -4.27 4.16
C ILE A 75 -4.54 -2.77 3.86
N PRO A 76 -5.67 -2.33 3.28
CA PRO A 76 -5.93 -0.91 3.10
C PRO A 76 -6.13 -0.20 4.43
N ILE A 77 -5.49 0.95 4.57
CA ILE A 77 -5.85 1.91 5.62
C ILE A 77 -7.13 2.62 5.16
N LEU A 78 -8.22 2.38 5.87
CA LEU A 78 -9.52 2.92 5.50
C LEU A 78 -9.55 4.45 5.69
N ARG A 79 -10.19 5.20 4.80
CA ARG A 79 -10.95 4.81 3.61
C ARG A 79 -10.08 4.76 2.34
N ALA A 80 -9.12 5.67 2.20
CA ALA A 80 -8.42 5.95 0.94
C ALA A 80 -7.63 4.74 0.39
N GLY A 81 -7.09 3.89 1.25
CA GLY A 81 -6.39 2.67 0.84
C GLY A 81 -7.23 1.70 -0.01
N LEU A 82 -8.57 1.77 0.08
CA LEU A 82 -9.45 0.95 -0.77
C LEU A 82 -9.22 1.17 -2.27
N GLY A 83 -8.80 2.38 -2.67
CA GLY A 83 -8.55 2.70 -4.07
C GLY A 83 -7.35 1.96 -4.69
N MET A 84 -6.61 1.17 -3.92
CA MET A 84 -5.46 0.40 -4.42
C MET A 84 -5.68 -1.12 -4.33
N VAL A 85 -6.77 -1.57 -3.71
CA VAL A 85 -6.99 -2.99 -3.39
C VAL A 85 -7.22 -3.83 -4.63
N ASP A 86 -8.07 -3.36 -5.55
CA ASP A 86 -8.45 -4.13 -6.73
C ASP A 86 -7.24 -4.40 -7.64
N GLY A 87 -6.32 -3.43 -7.81
CA GLY A 87 -5.08 -3.62 -8.56
C GLY A 87 -4.18 -4.70 -7.98
N VAL A 88 -4.13 -4.82 -6.65
CA VAL A 88 -3.42 -5.93 -5.99
C VAL A 88 -4.10 -7.26 -6.30
N LEU A 89 -5.44 -7.31 -6.26
CA LEU A 89 -6.22 -8.53 -6.48
C LEU A 89 -6.25 -8.97 -7.93
N GLU A 90 -6.22 -8.04 -8.88
CA GLU A 90 -6.12 -8.36 -10.31
C GLU A 90 -4.81 -9.09 -10.61
N LEU A 91 -3.71 -8.65 -10.02
CA LEU A 91 -2.40 -9.28 -10.20
C LEU A 91 -2.24 -10.55 -9.34
N ILE A 92 -2.80 -10.56 -8.13
CA ILE A 92 -2.67 -11.66 -7.17
C ILE A 92 -4.06 -12.06 -6.64
N PRO A 93 -4.89 -12.76 -7.44
CA PRO A 93 -6.29 -13.06 -7.09
C PRO A 93 -6.44 -13.89 -5.81
N ALA A 94 -5.38 -14.61 -5.40
CA ALA A 94 -5.38 -15.42 -4.19
C ALA A 94 -4.93 -14.65 -2.93
N ALA A 95 -4.64 -13.34 -3.03
CA ALA A 95 -4.36 -12.52 -1.88
C ALA A 95 -5.60 -12.40 -0.99
N LYS A 96 -5.38 -12.43 0.33
CA LYS A 96 -6.46 -12.13 1.29
C LYS A 96 -6.55 -10.62 1.50
N VAL A 97 -7.74 -10.15 1.81
CA VAL A 97 -7.96 -8.74 2.17
C VAL A 97 -8.26 -8.65 3.65
N GLY A 98 -7.50 -7.82 4.35
CA GLY A 98 -7.85 -7.35 5.68
C GLY A 98 -8.16 -5.85 5.61
N HIS A 99 -8.80 -5.30 6.62
CA HIS A 99 -9.11 -3.88 6.68
C HIS A 99 -8.70 -3.32 8.02
N ILE A 100 -8.13 -2.11 8.01
CA ILE A 100 -7.80 -1.38 9.22
C ILE A 100 -8.29 0.06 9.09
N GLY A 101 -9.16 0.46 10.03
CA GLY A 101 -9.69 1.81 10.13
C GLY A 101 -9.19 2.48 11.40
N MET A 102 -8.50 3.60 11.23
CA MET A 102 -7.89 4.36 12.30
C MET A 102 -8.24 5.83 12.16
N TYR A 103 -8.46 6.50 13.28
CA TYR A 103 -8.51 7.97 13.31
C TYR A 103 -7.77 8.49 14.54
N ARG A 104 -7.36 9.72 14.48
CA ARG A 104 -6.81 10.41 15.65
C ARG A 104 -7.93 11.22 16.30
N ASP A 105 -8.17 10.98 17.57
CA ASP A 105 -9.12 11.77 18.36
C ASP A 105 -8.65 13.23 18.43
N GLU A 106 -9.53 14.16 18.06
CA GLU A 106 -9.17 15.59 17.95
C GLU A 106 -8.85 16.23 19.30
N LYS A 107 -9.42 15.72 20.40
CA LYS A 107 -9.26 16.27 21.74
C LYS A 107 -8.06 15.67 22.48
N THR A 108 -7.94 14.34 22.40
CA THR A 108 -6.90 13.61 23.16
C THR A 108 -5.64 13.37 22.35
N LEU A 109 -5.70 13.59 21.03
CA LEU A 109 -4.66 13.26 20.02
C LEU A 109 -4.24 11.78 20.05
N LYS A 110 -5.01 10.93 20.74
CA LYS A 110 -4.73 9.50 20.81
C LYS A 110 -5.25 8.78 19.56
N PRO A 111 -4.54 7.74 19.12
CA PRO A 111 -5.02 6.90 18.03
C PRO A 111 -6.22 6.09 18.49
N HIS A 112 -7.26 6.08 17.69
CA HIS A 112 -8.44 5.25 17.87
C HIS A 112 -8.61 4.31 16.69
N GLU A 113 -8.74 3.03 16.99
CA GLU A 113 -9.09 1.99 16.06
C GLU A 113 -10.62 1.84 16.06
N TYR A 114 -11.27 2.11 14.91
CA TYR A 114 -12.72 1.98 14.81
C TYR A 114 -13.15 0.72 14.04
N PHE A 115 -12.24 0.14 13.25
CA PHE A 115 -12.51 -1.09 12.52
C PHE A 115 -11.22 -1.86 12.23
N VAL A 116 -11.18 -3.14 12.60
CA VAL A 116 -10.11 -4.05 12.20
C VAL A 116 -10.70 -5.43 11.90
N LYS A 117 -10.49 -5.91 10.69
CA LYS A 117 -10.80 -7.26 10.28
C LYS A 117 -9.64 -7.81 9.47
N LEU A 118 -9.00 -8.85 9.98
CA LEU A 118 -7.74 -9.39 9.42
C LEU A 118 -7.86 -10.89 9.14
N PRO A 119 -7.05 -11.43 8.20
CA PRO A 119 -6.89 -12.86 8.06
C PRO A 119 -6.39 -13.50 9.35
N SER A 120 -6.91 -14.67 9.70
CA SER A 120 -6.54 -15.39 10.94
C SER A 120 -5.08 -15.88 10.98
N ASP A 121 -4.45 -15.99 9.80
CA ASP A 121 -3.07 -16.43 9.60
C ASP A 121 -2.13 -15.28 9.20
N ILE A 122 -2.39 -14.08 9.74
CA ILE A 122 -1.66 -12.85 9.43
C ILE A 122 -0.17 -12.95 9.77
N ASP A 123 0.18 -13.72 10.79
CA ASP A 123 1.56 -13.98 11.24
C ASP A 123 2.42 -14.76 10.24
N GLN A 124 1.78 -15.38 9.24
CA GLN A 124 2.41 -16.22 8.22
C GLN A 124 2.35 -15.61 6.81
N ARG A 125 1.82 -14.38 6.68
CA ARG A 125 1.61 -13.72 5.39
C ARG A 125 2.57 -12.57 5.19
N GLU A 126 2.92 -12.32 3.95
CA GLU A 126 3.48 -11.04 3.50
C GLU A 126 2.34 -10.03 3.39
N LEU A 127 2.41 -8.93 4.10
CA LEU A 127 1.35 -7.93 4.15
C LEU A 127 1.73 -6.69 3.35
N PHE A 128 0.88 -6.32 2.41
CA PHE A 128 0.95 -5.03 1.74
C PHE A 128 -0.05 -4.08 2.39
N ILE A 129 0.47 -3.16 3.20
CA ILE A 129 -0.31 -2.07 3.78
C ILE A 129 -0.40 -1.00 2.71
N VAL A 130 -1.60 -0.66 2.27
CA VAL A 130 -1.80 0.27 1.16
C VAL A 130 -2.52 1.53 1.62
N ASP A 131 -1.98 2.68 1.25
CA ASP A 131 -2.57 4.01 1.45
C ASP A 131 -2.09 4.93 0.33
N PRO A 132 -2.92 5.70 -0.34
CA PRO A 132 -2.46 6.64 -1.37
C PRO A 132 -1.46 7.68 -0.88
N MET A 133 -1.51 8.08 0.39
CA MET A 133 -0.79 9.23 0.91
C MET A 133 0.02 8.89 2.17
N LEU A 134 1.33 9.12 2.13
CA LEU A 134 2.20 9.10 3.31
C LEU A 134 2.65 10.54 3.63
N ALA A 135 1.79 11.31 4.31
CA ALA A 135 2.10 12.69 4.72
C ALA A 135 2.95 12.71 5.99
N THR A 136 2.34 12.83 7.17
CA THR A 136 3.06 12.87 8.46
C THR A 136 3.49 11.49 8.98
N GLY A 137 3.02 10.42 8.38
CA GLY A 137 3.23 9.04 8.86
C GLY A 137 2.33 8.59 10.01
N GLY A 138 1.47 9.47 10.52
CA GLY A 138 0.64 9.16 11.69
C GLY A 138 -0.28 7.95 11.50
N SER A 139 -1.08 7.91 10.42
CA SER A 139 -1.98 6.79 10.11
C SER A 139 -1.20 5.51 9.82
N ALA A 140 -0.11 5.61 9.05
CA ALA A 140 0.74 4.47 8.75
C ALA A 140 1.35 3.85 10.01
N ASN A 141 1.94 4.67 10.89
CA ASN A 141 2.51 4.19 12.16
C ASN A 141 1.47 3.52 13.04
N MET A 142 0.27 4.11 13.18
CA MET A 142 -0.82 3.51 13.94
C MET A 142 -1.26 2.17 13.37
N ALA A 143 -1.40 2.07 12.05
CA ALA A 143 -1.79 0.85 11.38
C ALA A 143 -0.73 -0.25 11.54
N ILE A 144 0.54 0.06 11.31
CA ILE A 144 1.66 -0.88 11.47
C ILE A 144 1.74 -1.39 12.92
N GLU A 145 1.64 -0.49 13.89
CA GLU A 145 1.66 -0.86 15.32
C GLU A 145 0.49 -1.80 15.66
N ALA A 146 -0.72 -1.49 15.20
CA ALA A 146 -1.90 -2.32 15.43
C ALA A 146 -1.79 -3.71 14.78
N LEU A 147 -1.15 -3.80 13.61
CA LEU A 147 -0.87 -5.07 12.93
C LEU A 147 0.19 -5.89 13.67
N LYS A 148 1.27 -5.25 14.13
CA LYS A 148 2.32 -5.91 14.96
C LYS A 148 1.74 -6.48 16.25
N LYS A 149 0.87 -5.75 16.95
CA LYS A 149 0.16 -6.23 18.14
C LYS A 149 -0.69 -7.48 17.89
N ARG A 150 -1.07 -7.73 16.63
CA ARG A 150 -1.85 -8.89 16.19
C ARG A 150 -1.00 -10.00 15.56
N GLY A 151 0.33 -9.88 15.68
CA GLY A 151 1.27 -10.92 15.26
C GLY A 151 1.78 -10.78 13.83
N ALA A 152 1.49 -9.70 13.11
CA ALA A 152 2.07 -9.44 11.79
C ALA A 152 3.59 -9.30 11.88
N LYS A 153 4.33 -9.98 10.98
CA LYS A 153 5.79 -10.07 10.99
C LYS A 153 6.43 -9.49 9.73
N HIS A 154 5.82 -9.72 8.59
CA HIS A 154 6.34 -9.33 7.30
C HIS A 154 5.41 -8.30 6.66
N MET A 155 5.86 -7.05 6.59
CA MET A 155 5.05 -5.92 6.16
C MET A 155 5.82 -5.03 5.21
N ARG A 156 5.12 -4.55 4.17
CA ARG A 156 5.57 -3.51 3.25
C ARG A 156 4.50 -2.42 3.19
N LEU A 157 4.91 -1.19 3.37
CA LEU A 157 4.03 -0.03 3.18
C LEU A 157 4.12 0.43 1.73
N VAL A 158 2.98 0.53 1.07
CA VAL A 158 2.88 0.88 -0.36
C VAL A 158 1.99 2.11 -0.52
N VAL A 159 2.55 3.20 -1.04
CA VAL A 159 1.86 4.49 -1.15
C VAL A 159 2.04 5.10 -2.53
N LEU A 160 1.06 5.86 -3.03
CA LEU A 160 1.19 6.54 -4.31
C LEU A 160 2.14 7.73 -4.19
N VAL A 161 1.94 8.59 -3.18
CA VAL A 161 2.84 9.72 -2.91
C VAL A 161 3.24 9.75 -1.45
N ALA A 162 4.51 10.10 -1.22
CA ALA A 162 5.08 10.25 0.13
C ALA A 162 5.71 11.64 0.28
N ALA A 163 5.71 12.15 1.51
CA ALA A 163 6.53 13.29 1.92
C ALA A 163 7.75 12.80 2.73
N PRO A 164 8.89 13.50 2.69
CA PRO A 164 10.09 13.14 3.43
C PRO A 164 9.85 12.95 4.92
N GLU A 165 9.00 13.79 5.51
CA GLU A 165 8.64 13.74 6.93
C GLU A 165 7.93 12.44 7.30
N GLY A 166 6.99 11.99 6.46
CA GLY A 166 6.27 10.74 6.67
C GLY A 166 7.16 9.52 6.53
N VAL A 167 8.02 9.51 5.51
CA VAL A 167 9.01 8.44 5.32
C VAL A 167 9.91 8.32 6.54
N LYS A 168 10.49 9.45 7.00
CA LYS A 168 11.33 9.49 8.19
C LYS A 168 10.60 8.98 9.43
N ALA A 169 9.38 9.47 9.68
CA ALA A 169 8.59 9.07 10.83
C ALA A 169 8.29 7.56 10.88
N VAL A 170 8.01 6.95 9.72
CA VAL A 170 7.77 5.50 9.65
C VAL A 170 9.07 4.71 9.79
N GLN A 171 10.16 5.15 9.17
CA GLN A 171 11.46 4.47 9.29
C GLN A 171 12.01 4.49 10.71
N GLU A 172 11.82 5.59 11.46
CA GLU A 172 12.22 5.71 12.86
C GLU A 172 11.37 4.81 13.77
N ALA A 173 10.06 4.78 13.57
CA ALA A 173 9.14 3.99 14.40
C ALA A 173 9.16 2.49 14.05
N HIS A 174 9.35 2.16 12.77
CA HIS A 174 9.26 0.80 12.25
C HIS A 174 10.42 0.47 11.29
N PRO A 175 11.66 0.33 11.80
CA PRO A 175 12.86 0.07 11.00
C PRO A 175 12.88 -1.31 10.32
N ASP A 176 11.88 -2.12 10.53
CA ASP A 176 11.64 -3.45 9.98
C ASP A 176 10.57 -3.48 8.86
N VAL A 177 9.99 -2.31 8.52
CA VAL A 177 8.94 -2.20 7.49
C VAL A 177 9.47 -1.42 6.29
N ASP A 178 9.62 -2.08 5.16
CA ASP A 178 10.02 -1.42 3.92
C ASP A 178 8.91 -0.55 3.35
N ILE A 179 9.29 0.60 2.78
CA ILE A 179 8.36 1.58 2.23
C ILE A 179 8.59 1.70 0.73
N TYR A 180 7.51 1.60 -0.03
CA TYR A 180 7.49 1.77 -1.49
C TYR A 180 6.54 2.89 -1.86
N ALA A 181 7.03 3.86 -2.64
CA ALA A 181 6.25 4.99 -3.13
C ALA A 181 6.34 5.10 -4.65
N ALA A 182 5.28 5.53 -5.31
CA ALA A 182 5.35 5.88 -6.72
C ALA A 182 6.01 7.26 -6.92
N SER A 183 5.94 8.14 -5.91
CA SER A 183 6.68 9.42 -5.87
C SER A 183 7.05 9.82 -4.45
N LEU A 184 8.22 10.44 -4.30
CA LEU A 184 8.57 11.24 -3.13
C LEU A 184 8.39 12.71 -3.53
N ASP A 185 7.49 13.41 -2.85
CA ASP A 185 7.17 14.81 -3.09
C ASP A 185 7.95 15.74 -2.15
N ASP A 186 7.85 17.07 -2.37
CA ASP A 186 8.80 18.02 -1.79
C ASP A 186 8.65 18.17 -0.27
N LYS A 187 7.39 18.32 0.22
CA LYS A 187 7.11 18.67 1.62
C LYS A 187 5.63 18.51 1.98
N ILE A 188 5.35 18.67 3.27
CA ILE A 188 3.99 18.87 3.79
C ILE A 188 3.72 20.37 3.91
N THR A 189 2.54 20.81 3.48
CA THR A 189 2.05 22.18 3.68
C THR A 189 1.60 22.42 5.12
N ASP A 190 1.44 23.70 5.52
CA ASP A 190 0.91 24.07 6.85
C ASP A 190 -0.50 23.50 7.12
N SER A 191 -1.26 23.21 6.06
CA SER A 191 -2.57 22.56 6.12
C SER A 191 -2.50 21.01 6.18
N GLY A 192 -1.29 20.42 6.24
CA GLY A 192 -1.09 18.98 6.38
C GLY A 192 -1.15 18.17 5.07
N TYR A 193 -1.24 18.83 3.92
CA TYR A 193 -1.24 18.17 2.61
C TYR A 193 0.17 18.06 2.03
N ILE A 194 0.41 16.98 1.28
CA ILE A 194 1.65 16.82 0.51
C ILE A 194 1.66 17.81 -0.66
N PHE A 195 2.81 18.45 -0.92
CA PHE A 195 3.02 19.31 -2.07
C PHE A 195 4.13 18.74 -2.96
N PRO A 196 3.92 18.65 -4.28
CA PRO A 196 2.71 19.01 -5.05
C PRO A 196 1.51 18.08 -4.81
N GLY A 197 1.71 16.84 -4.36
CA GLY A 197 0.68 15.93 -3.88
C GLY A 197 -0.40 15.54 -4.89
N LEU A 198 -1.53 15.10 -4.34
CA LEU A 198 -2.73 14.66 -5.05
C LEU A 198 -4.00 15.38 -4.55
N GLY A 199 -3.89 16.31 -3.58
CA GLY A 199 -5.03 16.80 -2.80
C GLY A 199 -5.50 15.77 -1.78
N ASP A 200 -6.78 15.78 -1.41
CA ASP A 200 -7.39 14.74 -0.59
C ASP A 200 -7.71 13.51 -1.44
N ALA A 201 -6.90 12.46 -1.30
CA ALA A 201 -7.06 11.24 -2.09
C ALA A 201 -8.38 10.52 -1.77
N GLY A 202 -8.82 10.53 -0.51
CA GLY A 202 -10.09 9.91 -0.10
C GLY A 202 -11.28 10.59 -0.77
N ASP A 203 -11.36 11.90 -0.69
CA ASP A 203 -12.43 12.67 -1.32
C ASP A 203 -12.43 12.51 -2.85
N ARG A 204 -11.25 12.50 -3.46
CA ARG A 204 -11.11 12.30 -4.91
C ARG A 204 -11.48 10.89 -5.36
N LEU A 205 -11.18 9.85 -4.56
CA LEU A 205 -11.56 8.46 -4.83
C LEU A 205 -13.07 8.24 -4.71
N PHE A 206 -13.71 8.88 -3.73
CA PHE A 206 -15.10 8.58 -3.36
C PHE A 206 -16.09 9.68 -3.77
N GLY A 207 -15.61 10.82 -4.23
CA GLY A 207 -16.47 11.95 -4.63
C GLY A 207 -17.23 12.55 -3.45
N THR A 208 -16.57 12.65 -2.29
CA THR A 208 -17.21 13.11 -1.03
C THR A 208 -17.08 14.61 -0.80
N LYS A 209 -16.54 15.36 -1.74
CA LYS A 209 -16.55 16.84 -1.82
C LYS A 209 -16.93 17.31 -3.19
#